data_7696f36de1a94a9057c6a6cbd6778e37
#
_entry.id   7696f36de1a94a9057c6a6cbd6778e37
#
_cell.length_a   1.000
_cell.length_b   1.000
_cell.length_c   1.000
_cell.angle_alpha   90.00
_cell.angle_beta   90.00
_cell.angle_gamma   90.00
#
_symmetry.space_group_name_H-M   'P 1'
#
loop_
_entity.id
_entity.type
_entity.pdbx_description
1 polymer ?
#
loop_
_entity_poly.entity_id
_entity_poly.type
_entity_poly.pdbx_seq_one_letter_code
_entity_poly.pdbx_strand_id
1 'polypeptide(L)'
;MAKKKFERTKPHVNIGTIGHIDHGKTSLTAAITKYLSLKGEAEYRAFESIDNAPEERERGITIAIAHVEYETDARHYAHVDCPGHADYIKNMITGAAQMDGAILVVAATDGPMPQTREHILLARQVEVPYIVVFLNKVDAVDDPELLDLVELEVRELLTKNNFPGDDVPVIRGSALKALEAGDDPTAAAYVPIQELMDAVDSYIPTPERAIDRPFLMPVEDVFGIKGRGTVATGRIERGIVKVGDEVEIIGVRPTRKVVVTGVEMFKKLLDEGRAGDNVGCLLRGIERDDIERGQVMAKSGSVTPHTTFKAQVYVLTKEEGGRHTPFYNGYRPQFYLRTTDVTGAISLPDGAEMVMPGDNVEMGVELITPIALETGQRFAIREGGRTVGAGAVTSISK
;
A
#
# COMPACT_ATOMS: atom_id res chain seq x y z
N MET A 1 8.33 -9.48 30.11
CA MET A 1 7.03 -8.84 30.40
C MET A 1 5.97 -9.51 29.55
N ALA A 2 4.76 -9.73 30.09
CA ALA A 2 3.64 -10.23 29.28
C ALA A 2 3.26 -9.15 28.24
N LYS A 3 3.05 -9.56 26.98
CA LYS A 3 2.57 -8.63 25.94
C LYS A 3 1.18 -8.12 26.31
N LYS A 4 0.91 -6.84 26.06
CA LYS A 4 -0.42 -6.26 26.24
C LYS A 4 -1.39 -6.87 25.21
N LYS A 5 -2.65 -6.99 25.59
CA LYS A 5 -3.74 -7.37 24.67
C LYS A 5 -4.22 -6.12 23.94
N PHE A 6 -4.52 -6.26 22.65
CA PHE A 6 -5.13 -5.19 21.89
C PHE A 6 -6.63 -5.12 22.18
N GLU A 7 -7.13 -3.94 22.51
CA GLU A 7 -8.55 -3.69 22.73
C GLU A 7 -9.11 -2.86 21.57
N ARG A 8 -10.19 -3.37 20.94
CA ARG A 8 -10.86 -2.70 19.82
C ARG A 8 -11.88 -1.68 20.37
N THR A 9 -11.42 -0.50 20.71
CA THR A 9 -12.27 0.59 21.26
C THR A 9 -12.77 1.54 20.18
N LYS A 10 -12.07 1.65 19.06
CA LYS A 10 -12.36 2.57 17.94
C LYS A 10 -12.39 1.82 16.60
N PRO A 11 -13.09 2.36 15.58
CA PRO A 11 -12.97 1.83 14.21
C PRO A 11 -11.52 1.88 13.73
N HIS A 12 -11.09 0.82 13.03
CA HIS A 12 -9.73 0.70 12.50
C HIS A 12 -9.68 1.08 11.02
N VAL A 13 -8.76 1.97 10.66
CA VAL A 13 -8.56 2.46 9.29
C VAL A 13 -7.07 2.37 8.94
N ASN A 14 -6.77 1.88 7.74
CA ASN A 14 -5.42 1.86 7.21
C ASN A 14 -5.23 3.06 6.29
N ILE A 15 -4.28 3.92 6.61
CA ILE A 15 -3.88 5.02 5.73
C ILE A 15 -2.39 4.92 5.47
N GLY A 16 -1.89 5.72 4.54
CA GLY A 16 -0.45 5.78 4.34
C GLY A 16 -0.04 6.96 3.49
N THR A 17 1.26 7.23 3.50
CA THR A 17 1.88 8.29 2.72
C THR A 17 2.38 7.78 1.38
N ILE A 18 2.01 8.48 0.30
CA ILE A 18 2.48 8.27 -1.06
C ILE A 18 2.99 9.59 -1.65
N GLY A 19 3.80 9.54 -2.70
CA GLY A 19 4.35 10.72 -3.35
C GLY A 19 5.82 10.56 -3.71
N HIS A 20 6.39 11.60 -4.32
CA HIS A 20 7.76 11.57 -4.82
C HIS A 20 8.80 11.42 -3.69
N ILE A 21 10.00 10.95 -4.06
CA ILE A 21 11.17 10.98 -3.18
C ILE A 21 11.42 12.42 -2.72
N ASP A 22 11.93 12.61 -1.52
CA ASP A 22 12.28 13.90 -0.90
C ASP A 22 11.13 14.91 -0.73
N HIS A 23 9.87 14.52 -1.01
CA HIS A 23 8.70 15.37 -0.71
C HIS A 23 8.32 15.38 0.78
N GLY A 24 8.98 14.55 1.62
CA GLY A 24 8.84 14.58 3.07
C GLY A 24 7.76 13.65 3.63
N LYS A 25 7.49 12.50 2.98
CA LYS A 25 6.54 11.48 3.47
C LYS A 25 6.86 10.99 4.88
N THR A 26 8.07 10.47 5.09
CA THR A 26 8.52 9.96 6.38
C THR A 26 8.61 11.08 7.43
N SER A 27 9.01 12.29 7.02
CA SER A 27 8.99 13.48 7.91
C SER A 27 7.57 13.84 8.35
N LEU A 28 6.59 13.74 7.44
CA LEU A 28 5.17 13.95 7.78
C LEU A 28 4.66 12.87 8.73
N THR A 29 4.98 11.61 8.47
CA THR A 29 4.64 10.48 9.36
C THR A 29 5.21 10.70 10.77
N ALA A 30 6.48 11.13 10.87
CA ALA A 30 7.09 11.48 12.15
C ALA A 30 6.41 12.69 12.81
N ALA A 31 6.03 13.72 12.07
CA ALA A 31 5.33 14.90 12.57
C ALA A 31 3.93 14.57 13.11
N ILE A 32 3.19 13.69 12.41
CA ILE A 32 1.89 13.18 12.88
C ILE A 32 2.05 12.46 14.22
N THR A 33 3.00 11.52 14.32
CA THR A 33 3.21 10.77 15.57
C THR A 33 3.70 11.67 16.70
N LYS A 34 4.52 12.70 16.40
CA LYS A 34 4.95 13.69 17.39
C LYS A 34 3.75 14.45 17.95
N TYR A 35 2.95 15.06 17.08
CA TYR A 35 1.77 15.82 17.46
C TYR A 35 0.79 15.00 18.29
N LEU A 36 0.43 13.81 17.82
CA LEU A 36 -0.51 12.91 18.52
C LEU A 36 0.06 12.37 19.82
N SER A 37 1.39 12.21 19.93
CA SER A 37 2.01 11.80 21.19
C SER A 37 1.88 12.85 22.30
N LEU A 38 1.89 14.15 21.93
CA LEU A 38 1.67 15.25 22.88
C LEU A 38 0.22 15.26 23.42
N LYS A 39 -0.71 14.66 22.68
CA LYS A 39 -2.10 14.44 23.11
C LYS A 39 -2.32 13.11 23.83
N GLY A 40 -1.31 12.23 23.87
CA GLY A 40 -1.40 10.89 24.44
C GLY A 40 -2.05 9.85 23.51
N GLU A 41 -2.15 10.14 22.23
CA GLU A 41 -2.84 9.36 21.19
C GLU A 41 -1.89 8.55 20.31
N ALA A 42 -0.58 8.68 20.52
CA ALA A 42 0.46 7.93 19.81
C ALA A 42 1.71 7.68 20.68
N GLU A 43 2.54 6.74 20.27
CA GLU A 43 3.95 6.69 20.62
C GLU A 43 4.75 7.47 19.58
N TYR A 44 5.49 8.50 19.99
CA TYR A 44 6.32 9.27 19.04
C TYR A 44 7.33 8.37 18.32
N ARG A 45 7.36 8.46 17.02
CA ARG A 45 8.29 7.78 16.13
C ARG A 45 9.15 8.80 15.42
N ALA A 46 10.40 8.93 15.86
CA ALA A 46 11.36 9.78 15.17
C ALA A 46 11.66 9.24 13.77
N PHE A 47 12.07 10.12 12.86
CA PHE A 47 12.40 9.80 11.47
C PHE A 47 13.31 8.57 11.38
N GLU A 48 14.41 8.54 12.14
CA GLU A 48 15.39 7.45 12.15
C GLU A 48 14.85 6.13 12.73
N SER A 49 13.71 6.17 13.40
CA SER A 49 13.03 4.98 13.92
C SER A 49 12.00 4.41 12.93
N ILE A 50 11.57 5.20 11.96
CA ILE A 50 10.70 4.80 10.85
C ILE A 50 11.58 4.18 9.77
N ASP A 51 12.56 4.91 9.25
CA ASP A 51 13.59 4.43 8.33
C ASP A 51 14.71 3.72 9.11
N ASN A 52 14.54 2.43 9.31
CA ASN A 52 15.31 1.66 10.28
C ASN A 52 16.49 0.90 9.67
N ALA A 53 16.42 0.55 8.37
CA ALA A 53 17.47 -0.23 7.72
C ALA A 53 18.77 0.59 7.58
N PRO A 54 19.95 -0.04 7.75
CA PRO A 54 21.22 0.65 7.55
C PRO A 54 21.33 1.37 6.20
N GLU A 55 20.83 0.75 5.13
CA GLU A 55 20.81 1.32 3.78
C GLU A 55 19.87 2.53 3.66
N GLU A 56 18.73 2.54 4.38
CA GLU A 56 17.81 3.68 4.42
C GLU A 56 18.47 4.90 5.06
N ARG A 57 19.18 4.68 6.16
CA ARG A 57 19.91 5.74 6.87
C ARG A 57 21.10 6.29 6.08
N GLU A 58 21.83 5.41 5.38
CA GLU A 58 23.00 5.80 4.57
C GLU A 58 22.56 6.63 3.33
N ARG A 59 21.44 6.23 2.70
CA ARG A 59 20.94 6.86 1.49
C ARG A 59 19.95 8.00 1.76
N GLY A 60 19.40 8.10 2.98
CA GLY A 60 18.37 9.07 3.34
C GLY A 60 17.03 8.86 2.62
N ILE A 61 16.74 7.60 2.22
CA ILE A 61 15.53 7.24 1.48
C ILE A 61 14.84 6.03 2.10
N THR A 62 13.52 6.02 2.13
CA THR A 62 12.71 4.87 2.54
C THR A 62 12.79 3.77 1.48
N ILE A 63 13.15 2.56 1.88
CA ILE A 63 13.27 1.36 1.04
C ILE A 63 12.15 0.37 1.35
N ALA A 64 12.01 0.04 2.64
CA ALA A 64 11.01 -0.89 3.12
C ALA A 64 9.71 -0.14 3.52
N ILE A 65 8.61 -0.87 3.57
CA ILE A 65 7.36 -0.35 4.11
C ILE A 65 7.49 -0.28 5.63
N ALA A 66 7.21 0.88 6.21
CA ALA A 66 7.13 1.03 7.65
C ALA A 66 5.67 1.15 8.11
N HIS A 67 5.32 0.49 9.20
CA HIS A 67 4.00 0.56 9.81
C HIS A 67 4.07 1.28 11.15
N VAL A 68 3.25 2.31 11.29
CA VAL A 68 3.15 3.12 12.50
C VAL A 68 1.71 3.11 13.01
N GLU A 69 1.54 3.06 14.32
CA GLU A 69 0.23 3.03 14.99
C GLU A 69 -0.03 4.38 15.69
N TYR A 70 -1.23 4.91 15.54
CA TYR A 70 -1.73 6.06 16.32
C TYR A 70 -3.25 6.12 16.33
N GLU A 71 -3.80 7.01 17.12
CA GLU A 71 -5.23 7.22 17.26
C GLU A 71 -5.58 8.70 17.10
N THR A 72 -6.82 8.97 16.76
CA THR A 72 -7.52 10.24 16.98
C THR A 72 -8.67 9.99 17.97
N ASP A 73 -9.41 11.00 18.36
CA ASP A 73 -10.63 10.81 19.15
C ASP A 73 -11.62 9.87 18.47
N ALA A 74 -11.69 9.89 17.13
CA ALA A 74 -12.65 9.14 16.33
C ALA A 74 -12.18 7.72 15.97
N ARG A 75 -10.87 7.50 15.73
CA ARG A 75 -10.38 6.30 15.04
C ARG A 75 -9.02 5.83 15.52
N HIS A 76 -8.76 4.54 15.29
CA HIS A 76 -7.45 3.91 15.39
C HIS A 76 -6.87 3.73 13.98
N TYR A 77 -5.62 4.13 13.78
CA TYR A 77 -4.94 4.10 12.50
C TYR A 77 -3.74 3.15 12.47
N ALA A 78 -3.66 2.35 11.41
CA ALA A 78 -2.39 1.80 10.94
C ALA A 78 -1.92 2.68 9.79
N HIS A 79 -0.77 3.33 9.96
CA HIS A 79 -0.18 4.18 8.94
C HIS A 79 0.96 3.44 8.25
N VAL A 80 0.89 3.39 6.93
CA VAL A 80 1.84 2.73 6.04
C VAL A 80 2.72 3.79 5.39
N ASP A 81 3.96 3.92 5.81
CA ASP A 81 4.92 4.81 5.14
C ASP A 81 5.55 4.10 3.93
N CYS A 82 5.26 4.61 2.73
CA CYS A 82 5.69 4.00 1.47
C CYS A 82 6.96 4.64 0.92
N PRO A 83 7.86 3.83 0.31
CA PRO A 83 9.01 4.37 -0.39
C PRO A 83 8.60 5.28 -1.55
N GLY A 84 9.40 6.32 -1.82
CA GLY A 84 9.17 7.26 -2.91
C GLY A 84 9.99 6.98 -4.16
N HIS A 85 11.07 6.20 -4.06
CA HIS A 85 12.00 5.95 -5.15
C HIS A 85 11.49 4.90 -6.13
N ALA A 86 11.69 5.11 -7.43
CA ALA A 86 11.22 4.22 -8.49
C ALA A 86 11.72 2.76 -8.37
N ASP A 87 12.93 2.55 -7.84
CA ASP A 87 13.50 1.21 -7.64
C ASP A 87 12.71 0.36 -6.62
N TYR A 88 11.96 1.02 -5.72
CA TYR A 88 11.20 0.36 -4.65
C TYR A 88 9.69 0.36 -4.90
N ILE A 89 9.28 0.57 -6.14
CA ILE A 89 7.87 0.64 -6.53
C ILE A 89 7.07 -0.61 -6.15
N LYS A 90 7.71 -1.78 -6.11
CA LYS A 90 7.10 -3.02 -5.61
C LYS A 90 6.62 -2.88 -4.16
N ASN A 91 7.44 -2.26 -3.32
CA ASN A 91 7.09 -2.02 -1.93
C ASN A 91 5.99 -0.95 -1.83
N MET A 92 6.05 0.09 -2.68
CA MET A 92 4.98 1.09 -2.78
C MET A 92 3.64 0.45 -3.17
N ILE A 93 3.59 -0.40 -4.20
CA ILE A 93 2.36 -1.10 -4.62
C ILE A 93 1.82 -1.97 -3.48
N THR A 94 2.70 -2.72 -2.80
CA THR A 94 2.30 -3.57 -1.66
C THR A 94 1.75 -2.75 -0.51
N GLY A 95 2.38 -1.61 -0.18
CA GLY A 95 1.89 -0.71 0.86
C GLY A 95 0.57 -0.05 0.49
N ALA A 96 0.46 0.46 -0.73
CA ALA A 96 -0.76 1.10 -1.21
C ALA A 96 -1.97 0.15 -1.24
N ALA A 97 -1.76 -1.13 -1.57
CA ALA A 97 -2.82 -2.14 -1.56
C ALA A 97 -3.42 -2.40 -0.16
N GLN A 98 -2.74 -1.95 0.90
CA GLN A 98 -3.24 -2.07 2.27
C GLN A 98 -4.10 -0.89 2.71
N MET A 99 -4.08 0.23 1.98
CA MET A 99 -4.69 1.48 2.41
C MET A 99 -6.19 1.53 2.14
N ASP A 100 -6.93 2.06 3.08
CA ASP A 100 -8.34 2.47 2.93
C ASP A 100 -8.43 3.92 2.43
N GLY A 101 -7.34 4.67 2.55
CA GLY A 101 -7.13 6.00 2.01
C GLY A 101 -5.64 6.37 2.05
N ALA A 102 -5.20 7.27 1.19
CA ALA A 102 -3.82 7.71 1.11
C ALA A 102 -3.67 9.20 1.40
N ILE A 103 -2.55 9.59 1.97
CA ILE A 103 -2.07 10.97 2.07
C ILE A 103 -1.04 11.17 0.95
N LEU A 104 -1.41 11.94 -0.06
CA LEU A 104 -0.50 12.31 -1.13
C LEU A 104 0.35 13.51 -0.67
N VAL A 105 1.65 13.28 -0.52
CA VAL A 105 2.59 14.32 -0.11
C VAL A 105 3.28 14.92 -1.33
N VAL A 106 3.10 16.23 -1.53
CA VAL A 106 3.71 16.98 -2.62
C VAL A 106 4.49 18.16 -2.02
N ALA A 107 5.77 18.30 -2.39
CA ALA A 107 6.52 19.48 -1.99
C ALA A 107 6.07 20.70 -2.80
N ALA A 108 5.73 21.79 -2.13
CA ALA A 108 5.29 23.02 -2.77
C ALA A 108 6.39 23.67 -3.65
N THR A 109 7.66 23.38 -3.33
CA THR A 109 8.83 23.84 -4.10
C THR A 109 8.96 23.18 -5.47
N ASP A 110 8.49 21.94 -5.61
CA ASP A 110 8.78 21.09 -6.77
C ASP A 110 7.52 20.77 -7.59
N GLY A 111 6.34 20.85 -6.96
CA GLY A 111 5.08 20.44 -7.57
C GLY A 111 4.98 18.92 -7.82
N PRO A 112 4.02 18.47 -8.66
CA PRO A 112 3.86 17.07 -9.01
C PRO A 112 4.99 16.55 -9.88
N MET A 113 5.87 15.74 -9.31
CA MET A 113 7.03 15.11 -9.94
C MET A 113 6.66 13.75 -10.59
N PRO A 114 7.54 13.11 -11.39
CA PRO A 114 7.23 11.85 -12.09
C PRO A 114 6.70 10.74 -11.17
N GLN A 115 7.32 10.49 -10.01
CA GLN A 115 6.82 9.46 -9.10
C GLN A 115 5.49 9.86 -8.43
N THR A 116 5.18 11.16 -8.28
CA THR A 116 3.85 11.60 -7.83
C THR A 116 2.78 11.10 -8.79
N ARG A 117 2.99 11.25 -10.10
CA ARG A 117 2.09 10.78 -11.15
C ARG A 117 1.95 9.26 -11.15
N GLU A 118 3.08 8.54 -11.04
CA GLU A 118 3.09 7.08 -10.99
C GLU A 118 2.39 6.55 -9.72
N HIS A 119 2.60 7.17 -8.56
CA HIS A 119 1.98 6.75 -7.31
C HIS A 119 0.46 6.95 -7.31
N ILE A 120 -0.05 8.05 -7.89
CA ILE A 120 -1.50 8.25 -8.03
C ILE A 120 -2.10 7.19 -8.95
N LEU A 121 -1.45 6.93 -10.10
CA LEU A 121 -1.87 5.88 -11.02
C LEU A 121 -1.91 4.51 -10.33
N LEU A 122 -0.84 4.14 -9.63
CA LEU A 122 -0.74 2.85 -8.93
C LEU A 122 -1.73 2.75 -7.76
N ALA A 123 -1.92 3.81 -6.99
CA ALA A 123 -2.94 3.86 -5.95
C ALA A 123 -4.34 3.57 -6.53
N ARG A 124 -4.66 4.14 -7.69
CA ARG A 124 -5.90 3.85 -8.41
C ARG A 124 -5.99 2.39 -8.85
N GLN A 125 -4.86 1.79 -9.29
CA GLN A 125 -4.82 0.40 -9.74
C GLN A 125 -5.03 -0.61 -8.60
N VAL A 126 -4.47 -0.33 -7.43
CA VAL A 126 -4.67 -1.17 -6.23
C VAL A 126 -5.93 -0.79 -5.44
N GLU A 127 -6.80 0.03 -6.03
CA GLU A 127 -8.12 0.40 -5.50
C GLU A 127 -8.08 1.20 -4.18
N VAL A 128 -7.06 2.04 -3.98
CA VAL A 128 -7.13 3.06 -2.92
C VAL A 128 -8.30 4.00 -3.23
N PRO A 129 -9.35 4.01 -2.39
CA PRO A 129 -10.60 4.70 -2.78
C PRO A 129 -10.56 6.21 -2.54
N TYR A 130 -9.75 6.68 -1.59
CA TYR A 130 -9.71 8.07 -1.15
C TYR A 130 -8.28 8.59 -1.06
N ILE A 131 -8.08 9.86 -1.43
CA ILE A 131 -6.80 10.57 -1.29
C ILE A 131 -7.07 11.89 -0.58
N VAL A 132 -6.23 12.24 0.40
CA VAL A 132 -6.10 13.57 1.00
C VAL A 132 -4.73 14.10 0.61
N VAL A 133 -4.60 15.37 0.29
CA VAL A 133 -3.32 15.96 -0.14
C VAL A 133 -2.70 16.77 1.00
N PHE A 134 -1.40 16.56 1.23
CA PHE A 134 -0.60 17.44 2.06
C PHE A 134 0.45 18.14 1.19
N LEU A 135 0.24 19.46 0.96
CA LEU A 135 1.20 20.30 0.27
C LEU A 135 2.28 20.73 1.27
N ASN A 136 3.39 20.01 1.24
CA ASN A 136 4.49 20.13 2.20
C ASN A 136 5.51 21.21 1.79
N LYS A 137 6.38 21.61 2.71
CA LYS A 137 7.46 22.60 2.51
C LYS A 137 6.95 23.99 2.10
N VAL A 138 5.76 24.37 2.53
CA VAL A 138 5.21 25.70 2.21
C VAL A 138 6.04 26.83 2.83
N ASP A 139 6.80 26.54 3.88
CA ASP A 139 7.74 27.45 4.53
C ASP A 139 8.95 27.81 3.66
N ALA A 140 9.19 27.10 2.58
CA ALA A 140 10.26 27.37 1.60
C ALA A 140 9.75 28.13 0.35
N VAL A 141 8.48 28.52 0.32
CA VAL A 141 7.85 29.23 -0.80
C VAL A 141 7.32 30.57 -0.32
N ASP A 142 7.89 31.66 -0.83
CA ASP A 142 7.50 33.02 -0.44
C ASP A 142 6.30 33.56 -1.24
N ASP A 143 6.04 32.98 -2.42
CA ASP A 143 4.98 33.41 -3.31
C ASP A 143 3.69 32.59 -3.13
N PRO A 144 2.60 33.19 -2.60
CA PRO A 144 1.32 32.49 -2.44
C PRO A 144 0.70 32.03 -3.78
N GLU A 145 0.94 32.74 -4.90
CA GLU A 145 0.39 32.37 -6.21
C GLU A 145 1.02 31.07 -6.71
N LEU A 146 2.28 30.80 -6.35
CA LEU A 146 2.92 29.51 -6.66
C LEU A 146 2.26 28.34 -5.90
N LEU A 147 1.87 28.55 -4.65
CA LEU A 147 1.14 27.54 -3.87
C LEU A 147 -0.22 27.21 -4.52
N ASP A 148 -0.93 28.24 -4.99
CA ASP A 148 -2.22 28.03 -5.69
C ASP A 148 -2.02 27.30 -7.02
N LEU A 149 -0.97 27.59 -7.77
CA LEU A 149 -0.65 26.92 -9.02
C LEU A 149 -0.33 25.43 -8.78
N VAL A 150 0.51 25.12 -7.80
CA VAL A 150 0.86 23.74 -7.47
C VAL A 150 -0.37 22.95 -7.01
N GLU A 151 -1.25 23.57 -6.20
CA GLU A 151 -2.50 22.95 -5.80
C GLU A 151 -3.38 22.63 -7.00
N LEU A 152 -3.52 23.55 -7.95
CA LEU A 152 -4.29 23.36 -9.18
C LEU A 152 -3.73 22.19 -9.99
N GLU A 153 -2.41 22.12 -10.20
CA GLU A 153 -1.78 20.99 -10.91
C GLU A 153 -2.05 19.63 -10.24
N VAL A 154 -2.01 19.59 -8.90
CA VAL A 154 -2.31 18.37 -8.14
C VAL A 154 -3.78 17.96 -8.34
N ARG A 155 -4.74 18.90 -8.28
CA ARG A 155 -6.15 18.66 -8.50
C ARG A 155 -6.44 18.14 -9.91
N GLU A 156 -5.84 18.75 -10.94
CA GLU A 156 -5.94 18.30 -12.32
C GLU A 156 -5.38 16.89 -12.49
N LEU A 157 -4.24 16.60 -11.86
CA LEU A 157 -3.61 15.28 -11.92
C LEU A 157 -4.48 14.21 -11.26
N LEU A 158 -5.11 14.52 -10.12
CA LEU A 158 -6.05 13.62 -9.45
C LEU A 158 -7.29 13.37 -10.30
N THR A 159 -7.87 14.40 -10.91
CA THR A 159 -9.04 14.31 -11.80
C THR A 159 -8.72 13.44 -13.01
N LYS A 160 -7.54 13.61 -13.64
CA LYS A 160 -7.08 12.79 -14.76
C LYS A 160 -6.97 11.30 -14.39
N ASN A 161 -6.70 10.97 -13.13
CA ASN A 161 -6.62 9.61 -12.63
C ASN A 161 -7.95 9.11 -11.98
N ASN A 162 -9.07 9.75 -12.27
CA ASN A 162 -10.41 9.40 -11.78
C ASN A 162 -10.57 9.48 -10.25
N PHE A 163 -9.86 10.40 -9.60
CA PHE A 163 -10.18 10.87 -8.27
C PHE A 163 -10.96 12.19 -8.36
N PRO A 164 -11.82 12.54 -7.39
CA PRO A 164 -12.60 13.79 -7.41
C PRO A 164 -11.71 14.99 -7.04
N GLY A 165 -10.79 15.39 -7.94
CA GLY A 165 -9.73 16.36 -7.67
C GLY A 165 -10.21 17.69 -7.09
N ASP A 166 -11.40 18.16 -7.49
CA ASP A 166 -12.00 19.41 -6.98
C ASP A 166 -12.45 19.28 -5.51
N ASP A 167 -12.90 18.08 -5.09
CA ASP A 167 -13.46 17.83 -3.76
C ASP A 167 -12.40 17.30 -2.77
N VAL A 168 -11.22 16.90 -3.26
CA VAL A 168 -10.15 16.37 -2.40
C VAL A 168 -9.65 17.43 -1.43
N PRO A 169 -9.59 17.18 -0.12
CA PRO A 169 -8.97 18.09 0.83
C PRO A 169 -7.47 18.30 0.52
N VAL A 170 -7.04 19.54 0.46
CA VAL A 170 -5.64 19.93 0.30
C VAL A 170 -5.23 20.77 1.50
N ILE A 171 -4.31 20.25 2.30
CA ILE A 171 -3.79 20.91 3.48
C ILE A 171 -2.39 21.42 3.18
N ARG A 172 -2.13 22.69 3.46
CA ARG A 172 -0.85 23.35 3.24
C ARG A 172 -0.08 23.45 4.55
N GLY A 173 1.16 22.92 4.59
CA GLY A 173 1.93 22.92 5.82
C GLY A 173 3.40 22.59 5.65
N SER A 174 4.11 22.52 6.77
CA SER A 174 5.51 22.11 6.83
C SER A 174 5.71 21.04 7.89
N ALA A 175 5.98 19.82 7.45
CA ALA A 175 6.31 18.72 8.36
C ALA A 175 7.57 19.02 9.18
N LEU A 176 8.56 19.72 8.57
CA LEU A 176 9.79 20.11 9.26
C LEU A 176 9.51 21.08 10.41
N LYS A 177 8.69 22.12 10.17
CA LYS A 177 8.33 23.09 11.23
C LYS A 177 7.57 22.43 12.37
N ALA A 178 6.72 21.44 12.08
CA ALA A 178 6.04 20.65 13.10
C ALA A 178 7.04 19.78 13.90
N LEU A 179 8.05 19.20 13.25
CA LEU A 179 9.11 18.44 13.93
C LEU A 179 10.02 19.31 14.79
N GLU A 180 10.30 20.55 14.36
CA GLU A 180 11.11 21.53 15.09
C GLU A 180 10.33 22.21 16.22
N ALA A 181 8.99 22.14 16.21
CA ALA A 181 8.17 22.73 17.26
C ALA A 181 8.41 22.08 18.61
N GLY A 182 8.23 22.84 19.68
CA GLY A 182 8.34 22.34 21.06
C GLY A 182 7.20 21.37 21.44
N ASP A 183 7.12 21.07 22.73
CA ASP A 183 6.18 20.08 23.27
C ASP A 183 4.77 20.66 23.60
N ASP A 184 4.48 21.88 23.15
CA ASP A 184 3.17 22.50 23.27
C ASP A 184 2.28 22.12 22.07
N PRO A 185 1.25 21.26 22.25
CA PRO A 185 0.39 20.81 21.16
C PRO A 185 -0.45 21.96 20.56
N THR A 186 -0.50 23.14 21.19
CA THR A 186 -1.23 24.32 20.68
C THR A 186 -0.36 25.22 19.81
N ALA A 187 0.92 24.89 19.63
CA ALA A 187 1.82 25.68 18.79
C ALA A 187 1.33 25.76 17.34
N ALA A 188 1.42 26.94 16.73
CA ALA A 188 0.95 27.18 15.36
C ALA A 188 1.52 26.23 14.31
N ALA A 189 2.72 25.69 14.53
CA ALA A 189 3.35 24.73 13.63
C ALA A 189 2.60 23.37 13.55
N TYR A 190 1.78 23.03 14.55
CA TYR A 190 0.97 21.82 14.54
C TYR A 190 -0.40 21.99 13.90
N VAL A 191 -0.85 23.22 13.66
CA VAL A 191 -2.18 23.47 13.07
C VAL A 191 -2.38 22.69 11.75
N PRO A 192 -1.43 22.72 10.78
CA PRO A 192 -1.60 21.94 9.56
C PRO A 192 -1.63 20.42 9.79
N ILE A 193 -0.96 19.92 10.82
CA ILE A 193 -1.00 18.48 11.15
C ILE A 193 -2.37 18.12 11.74
N GLN A 194 -2.93 18.97 12.59
CA GLN A 194 -4.28 18.79 13.10
C GLN A 194 -5.32 18.83 11.96
N GLU A 195 -5.26 19.86 11.10
CA GLU A 195 -6.15 19.99 9.94
C GLU A 195 -6.07 18.77 9.02
N LEU A 196 -4.86 18.21 8.83
CA LEU A 196 -4.68 16.99 8.06
C LEU A 196 -5.41 15.82 8.72
N MET A 197 -5.26 15.63 10.02
CA MET A 197 -5.91 14.52 10.73
C MET A 197 -7.44 14.69 10.76
N ASP A 198 -7.93 15.93 10.92
CA ASP A 198 -9.36 16.25 10.84
C ASP A 198 -9.92 15.97 9.43
N ALA A 199 -9.15 16.29 8.38
CA ALA A 199 -9.52 15.97 7.00
C ALA A 199 -9.54 14.45 6.75
N VAL A 200 -8.54 13.72 7.26
CA VAL A 200 -8.50 12.25 7.18
C VAL A 200 -9.69 11.62 7.90
N ASP A 201 -10.01 12.09 9.11
CA ASP A 201 -11.16 11.59 9.90
C ASP A 201 -12.52 11.85 9.21
N SER A 202 -12.66 13.00 8.55
CA SER A 202 -13.95 13.41 7.96
C SER A 202 -14.14 12.95 6.52
N TYR A 203 -13.09 12.97 5.70
CA TYR A 203 -13.16 12.69 4.26
C TYR A 203 -13.03 11.20 3.92
N ILE A 204 -12.20 10.44 4.65
CA ILE A 204 -12.06 9.00 4.44
C ILE A 204 -13.11 8.29 5.29
N PRO A 205 -14.10 7.60 4.70
CA PRO A 205 -15.13 6.91 5.49
C PRO A 205 -14.55 5.71 6.23
N THR A 206 -15.22 5.26 7.29
CA THR A 206 -14.91 3.97 7.91
C THR A 206 -15.20 2.85 6.93
N PRO A 207 -14.21 2.02 6.55
CA PRO A 207 -14.40 1.03 5.52
C PRO A 207 -15.28 -0.14 5.98
N GLU A 208 -16.12 -0.63 5.09
CA GLU A 208 -16.84 -1.89 5.29
C GLU A 208 -15.87 -3.06 5.17
N ARG A 209 -15.90 -3.97 6.14
CA ARG A 209 -14.99 -5.12 6.20
C ARG A 209 -15.71 -6.41 5.82
N ALA A 210 -15.15 -7.15 4.86
CA ALA A 210 -15.68 -8.43 4.38
C ALA A 210 -15.37 -9.56 5.38
N ILE A 211 -15.86 -9.47 6.62
CA ILE A 211 -15.59 -10.42 7.70
C ILE A 211 -16.30 -11.78 7.49
N ASP A 212 -17.43 -11.80 6.77
CA ASP A 212 -18.24 -13.00 6.54
C ASP A 212 -17.71 -13.90 5.40
N ARG A 213 -16.63 -13.47 4.72
CA ARG A 213 -15.96 -14.24 3.67
C ARG A 213 -14.92 -15.18 4.25
N PRO A 214 -14.51 -16.25 3.53
CA PRO A 214 -13.36 -17.06 3.93
C PRO A 214 -12.10 -16.23 4.12
N PHE A 215 -11.34 -16.50 5.19
CA PHE A 215 -10.10 -15.79 5.50
C PHE A 215 -9.12 -15.81 4.32
N LEU A 216 -8.51 -14.64 4.06
CA LEU A 216 -7.40 -14.47 3.14
C LEU A 216 -6.52 -13.32 3.59
N MET A 217 -5.21 -13.56 3.61
CA MET A 217 -4.17 -12.58 3.92
C MET A 217 -2.99 -12.78 2.97
N PRO A 218 -2.68 -11.82 2.09
CA PRO A 218 -1.42 -11.83 1.33
C PRO A 218 -0.22 -11.72 2.27
N VAL A 219 0.81 -12.52 2.01
CA VAL A 219 2.06 -12.48 2.78
C VAL A 219 2.94 -11.34 2.27
N GLU A 220 3.29 -10.43 3.15
CA GLU A 220 4.14 -9.27 2.86
C GLU A 220 5.59 -9.49 3.28
N ASP A 221 5.78 -10.03 4.47
CA ASP A 221 7.09 -10.36 4.99
C ASP A 221 7.04 -11.58 5.90
N VAL A 222 8.20 -12.20 6.10
CA VAL A 222 8.35 -13.44 6.87
C VAL A 222 9.56 -13.34 7.80
N PHE A 223 9.30 -13.56 9.09
CA PHE A 223 10.32 -13.51 10.13
C PHE A 223 10.43 -14.85 10.85
N GLY A 224 11.66 -15.28 11.13
CA GLY A 224 11.94 -16.36 12.06
C GLY A 224 12.13 -15.80 13.47
N ILE A 225 11.32 -16.24 14.44
CA ILE A 225 11.51 -15.90 15.84
C ILE A 225 12.15 -17.09 16.56
N LYS A 226 13.40 -16.95 17.01
CA LYS A 226 14.14 -18.01 17.69
C LYS A 226 13.35 -18.55 18.88
N GLY A 227 13.06 -19.86 18.87
CA GLY A 227 12.32 -20.55 19.93
C GLY A 227 10.79 -20.34 19.90
N ARG A 228 10.24 -19.60 18.91
CA ARG A 228 8.78 -19.40 18.77
C ARG A 228 8.21 -19.89 17.44
N GLY A 229 8.99 -19.90 16.37
CA GLY A 229 8.57 -20.34 15.03
C GLY A 229 8.61 -19.21 14.00
N THR A 230 7.88 -19.41 12.92
CA THR A 230 7.79 -18.51 11.78
C THR A 230 6.62 -17.54 11.95
N VAL A 231 6.83 -16.26 11.66
CA VAL A 231 5.79 -15.22 11.62
C VAL A 231 5.63 -14.75 10.19
N ALA A 232 4.41 -14.83 9.66
CA ALA A 232 4.03 -14.20 8.41
C ALA A 232 3.24 -12.92 8.72
N THR A 233 3.61 -11.81 8.08
CA THR A 233 2.91 -10.53 8.23
C THR A 233 2.12 -10.20 6.98
N GLY A 234 1.04 -9.44 7.16
CA GLY A 234 0.22 -8.93 6.07
C GLY A 234 -1.04 -8.26 6.58
N ARG A 235 -1.75 -7.59 5.67
CA ARG A 235 -3.11 -7.11 5.92
C ARG A 235 -4.10 -8.23 5.60
N ILE A 236 -5.02 -8.49 6.51
CA ILE A 236 -6.13 -9.40 6.25
C ILE A 236 -7.06 -8.75 5.22
N GLU A 237 -7.13 -9.33 4.02
CA GLU A 237 -7.97 -8.83 2.92
C GLU A 237 -9.45 -9.07 3.21
N ARG A 238 -9.78 -10.27 3.74
CA ARG A 238 -11.13 -10.67 4.09
C ARG A 238 -11.16 -11.77 5.15
N GLY A 239 -12.32 -11.95 5.78
CA GLY A 239 -12.59 -12.98 6.77
C GLY A 239 -11.96 -12.70 8.13
N ILE A 240 -11.91 -13.76 8.92
CA ILE A 240 -11.38 -13.78 10.29
C ILE A 240 -10.44 -14.97 10.42
N VAL A 241 -9.33 -14.77 11.14
CA VAL A 241 -8.41 -15.84 11.57
C VAL A 241 -8.28 -15.84 13.08
N LYS A 242 -8.35 -17.02 13.71
CA LYS A 242 -8.23 -17.21 15.16
C LYS A 242 -6.98 -18.01 15.49
N VAL A 243 -6.52 -17.81 16.71
CA VAL A 243 -5.50 -18.69 17.28
C VAL A 243 -6.06 -20.13 17.37
N GLY A 244 -5.34 -21.08 16.78
CA GLY A 244 -5.75 -22.48 16.65
C GLY A 244 -6.26 -22.86 15.26
N ASP A 245 -6.57 -21.91 14.39
CA ASP A 245 -7.06 -22.20 13.03
C ASP A 245 -5.98 -22.89 12.18
N GLU A 246 -6.41 -23.89 11.38
CA GLU A 246 -5.64 -24.45 10.29
C GLU A 246 -5.89 -23.62 9.03
N VAL A 247 -4.81 -23.13 8.42
CA VAL A 247 -4.83 -22.35 7.17
C VAL A 247 -3.88 -22.96 6.15
N GLU A 248 -4.04 -22.58 4.88
CA GLU A 248 -3.16 -22.98 3.79
C GLU A 248 -2.28 -21.82 3.36
N ILE A 249 -1.01 -22.09 3.09
CA ILE A 249 -0.08 -21.20 2.41
C ILE A 249 -0.12 -21.58 0.92
N ILE A 250 -0.50 -20.63 0.07
CA ILE A 250 -0.87 -20.91 -1.34
C ILE A 250 -0.09 -19.99 -2.27
N GLY A 251 0.32 -20.52 -3.42
CA GLY A 251 1.04 -19.82 -4.48
C GLY A 251 2.54 -19.93 -4.36
N VAL A 252 3.25 -19.64 -5.46
CA VAL A 252 4.71 -19.70 -5.63
C VAL A 252 5.29 -21.10 -5.43
N ARG A 253 4.97 -21.74 -4.32
CA ARG A 253 5.41 -23.08 -3.90
C ARG A 253 4.22 -24.02 -3.74
N PRO A 254 4.44 -25.33 -3.60
CA PRO A 254 3.37 -26.28 -3.29
C PRO A 254 2.60 -25.87 -2.03
N THR A 255 1.29 -25.94 -2.10
CA THR A 255 0.40 -25.57 -0.98
C THR A 255 0.72 -26.38 0.27
N ARG A 256 0.82 -25.71 1.41
CA ARG A 256 1.06 -26.33 2.73
C ARG A 256 0.01 -25.91 3.73
N LYS A 257 -0.37 -26.83 4.60
CA LYS A 257 -1.23 -26.58 5.75
C LYS A 257 -0.38 -26.22 6.97
N VAL A 258 -0.80 -25.19 7.69
CA VAL A 258 -0.13 -24.71 8.89
C VAL A 258 -1.16 -24.32 9.95
N VAL A 259 -0.75 -24.27 11.21
CA VAL A 259 -1.61 -23.85 12.32
C VAL A 259 -1.17 -22.50 12.82
N VAL A 260 -2.10 -21.57 12.93
CA VAL A 260 -1.91 -20.24 13.53
C VAL A 260 -1.86 -20.40 15.05
N THR A 261 -0.71 -20.14 15.67
CA THR A 261 -0.52 -20.28 17.12
C THR A 261 -0.54 -18.95 17.87
N GLY A 262 -0.57 -17.83 17.15
CA GLY A 262 -0.69 -16.49 17.70
C GLY A 262 -1.02 -15.49 16.62
N VAL A 263 -1.72 -14.43 17.00
CA VAL A 263 -2.01 -13.27 16.14
C VAL A 263 -1.60 -12.03 16.90
N GLU A 264 -0.82 -11.16 16.28
CA GLU A 264 -0.32 -9.93 16.88
C GLU A 264 -0.54 -8.75 15.93
N MET A 265 -0.86 -7.59 16.50
CA MET A 265 -0.91 -6.30 15.78
C MET A 265 -0.16 -5.26 16.63
N PHE A 266 0.83 -4.55 16.05
CA PHE A 266 1.67 -3.58 16.75
C PHE A 266 2.25 -4.13 18.07
N LYS A 267 2.76 -5.37 18.07
CA LYS A 267 3.32 -6.08 19.24
C LYS A 267 2.31 -6.37 20.36
N LYS A 268 1.02 -6.13 20.16
CA LYS A 268 -0.08 -6.48 21.06
C LYS A 268 -0.73 -7.78 20.60
N LEU A 269 -1.15 -8.63 21.56
CA LEU A 269 -1.80 -9.90 21.26
C LEU A 269 -3.27 -9.70 20.87
N LEU A 270 -3.72 -10.46 19.90
CA LEU A 270 -5.10 -10.57 19.47
C LEU A 270 -5.61 -12.00 19.67
N ASP A 271 -6.87 -12.16 20.08
CA ASP A 271 -7.55 -13.47 20.06
C ASP A 271 -7.90 -13.89 18.62
N GLU A 272 -8.22 -12.90 17.79
CA GLU A 272 -8.51 -13.06 16.37
C GLU A 272 -8.09 -11.84 15.56
N GLY A 273 -7.62 -12.07 14.32
CA GLY A 273 -7.43 -11.05 13.30
C GLY A 273 -8.64 -10.97 12.39
N ARG A 274 -9.05 -9.77 12.00
CA ARG A 274 -10.22 -9.51 11.14
C ARG A 274 -9.82 -8.78 9.87
N ALA A 275 -10.64 -8.88 8.83
CA ALA A 275 -10.47 -8.11 7.61
C ALA A 275 -10.14 -6.64 7.92
N GLY A 276 -9.09 -6.12 7.31
CA GLY A 276 -8.54 -4.79 7.54
C GLY A 276 -7.39 -4.71 8.55
N ASP A 277 -7.20 -5.71 9.42
CA ASP A 277 -6.09 -5.69 10.38
C ASP A 277 -4.74 -5.97 9.70
N ASN A 278 -3.71 -5.21 10.05
CA ASN A 278 -2.32 -5.51 9.72
C ASN A 278 -1.72 -6.37 10.82
N VAL A 279 -1.54 -7.66 10.57
CA VAL A 279 -1.19 -8.63 11.61
C VAL A 279 0.07 -9.42 11.28
N GLY A 280 0.74 -9.89 12.33
CA GLY A 280 1.70 -10.97 12.28
C GLY A 280 1.06 -12.25 12.82
N CYS A 281 0.97 -13.28 11.99
CA CYS A 281 0.50 -14.60 12.36
C CYS A 281 1.69 -15.50 12.70
N LEU A 282 1.76 -15.96 13.94
CA LEU A 282 2.74 -16.94 14.37
C LEU A 282 2.27 -18.34 13.91
N LEU A 283 3.13 -19.03 13.16
CA LEU A 283 2.81 -20.28 12.48
C LEU A 283 3.58 -21.45 13.09
N ARG A 284 2.91 -22.61 13.17
CA ARG A 284 3.54 -23.88 13.50
C ARG A 284 3.43 -24.83 12.31
N GLY A 285 4.48 -25.63 12.11
CA GLY A 285 4.53 -26.63 11.04
C GLY A 285 5.17 -26.10 9.74
N ILE A 286 5.80 -24.94 9.80
CA ILE A 286 6.52 -24.36 8.66
C ILE A 286 7.77 -23.61 9.13
N GLU A 287 8.87 -23.76 8.39
CA GLU A 287 10.09 -22.98 8.62
C GLU A 287 10.06 -21.66 7.85
N ARG A 288 10.89 -20.71 8.26
CA ARG A 288 10.93 -19.37 7.63
C ARG A 288 11.22 -19.46 6.14
N ASP A 289 12.10 -20.37 5.70
CA ASP A 289 12.53 -20.50 4.31
C ASP A 289 11.54 -21.27 3.43
N ASP A 290 10.47 -21.81 4.00
CA ASP A 290 9.40 -22.51 3.30
C ASP A 290 8.25 -21.58 2.88
N ILE A 291 8.21 -20.37 3.39
CA ILE A 291 7.21 -19.35 3.10
C ILE A 291 7.90 -18.06 2.63
N GLU A 292 7.30 -17.37 1.69
CA GLU A 292 7.86 -16.14 1.14
C GLU A 292 6.78 -15.13 0.76
N ARG A 293 7.21 -13.89 0.63
CA ARG A 293 6.38 -12.79 0.10
C ARG A 293 5.76 -13.19 -1.24
N GLY A 294 4.48 -12.85 -1.42
CA GLY A 294 3.74 -13.14 -2.65
C GLY A 294 2.84 -14.36 -2.56
N GLN A 295 3.07 -15.24 -1.56
CA GLN A 295 2.09 -16.26 -1.21
C GLN A 295 0.91 -15.64 -0.47
N VAL A 296 -0.18 -16.40 -0.33
CA VAL A 296 -1.31 -16.00 0.51
C VAL A 296 -1.55 -17.04 1.59
N MET A 297 -1.95 -16.57 2.77
CA MET A 297 -2.57 -17.40 3.79
C MET A 297 -4.08 -17.38 3.58
N ALA A 298 -4.72 -18.52 3.49
CA ALA A 298 -6.16 -18.58 3.27
C ALA A 298 -6.80 -19.74 4.05
N LYS A 299 -8.12 -19.65 4.24
CA LYS A 299 -8.91 -20.80 4.76
C LYS A 299 -8.75 -21.97 3.81
N SER A 300 -8.51 -23.16 4.38
CA SER A 300 -8.30 -24.39 3.59
C SER A 300 -9.39 -24.58 2.53
N GLY A 301 -8.94 -24.80 1.28
CA GLY A 301 -9.80 -25.04 0.12
C GLY A 301 -10.56 -23.81 -0.41
N SER A 302 -10.30 -22.61 0.08
CA SER A 302 -11.03 -21.41 -0.37
C SER A 302 -10.39 -20.71 -1.57
N VAL A 303 -9.11 -20.96 -1.84
CA VAL A 303 -8.33 -20.39 -2.96
C VAL A 303 -7.46 -21.48 -3.55
N THR A 304 -7.22 -21.41 -4.87
CA THR A 304 -6.32 -22.31 -5.58
C THR A 304 -5.24 -21.54 -6.34
N PRO A 305 -4.03 -22.10 -6.49
CA PRO A 305 -2.99 -21.47 -7.30
C PRO A 305 -3.22 -21.74 -8.79
N HIS A 306 -3.00 -20.73 -9.63
CA HIS A 306 -3.16 -20.82 -11.09
C HIS A 306 -2.00 -20.15 -11.80
N THR A 307 -1.72 -20.58 -13.03
CA THR A 307 -0.74 -19.96 -13.93
C THR A 307 -1.40 -19.27 -15.11
N THR A 308 -2.62 -19.66 -15.48
CA THR A 308 -3.26 -19.20 -16.72
C THR A 308 -4.59 -18.53 -16.43
N PHE A 309 -4.78 -17.32 -17.00
CA PHE A 309 -6.01 -16.55 -16.86
C PHE A 309 -6.25 -15.67 -18.08
N LYS A 310 -7.46 -15.17 -18.23
CA LYS A 310 -7.79 -14.07 -19.14
C LYS A 310 -7.99 -12.79 -18.35
N ALA A 311 -7.67 -11.67 -18.94
CA ALA A 311 -7.78 -10.37 -18.32
C ALA A 311 -8.19 -9.28 -19.31
N GLN A 312 -8.97 -8.32 -18.85
CA GLN A 312 -9.17 -7.06 -19.53
C GLN A 312 -8.04 -6.12 -19.13
N VAL A 313 -7.29 -5.60 -20.09
CA VAL A 313 -6.09 -4.81 -19.86
C VAL A 313 -6.16 -3.49 -20.62
N TYR A 314 -5.88 -2.40 -19.95
CA TYR A 314 -5.60 -1.10 -20.54
C TYR A 314 -4.09 -0.88 -20.64
N VAL A 315 -3.59 -0.54 -21.81
CA VAL A 315 -2.18 -0.28 -22.07
C VAL A 315 -1.92 1.22 -21.99
N LEU A 316 -1.08 1.63 -21.04
CA LEU A 316 -0.80 3.04 -20.77
C LEU A 316 -0.10 3.70 -21.96
N THR A 317 -0.53 4.93 -22.29
CA THR A 317 0.10 5.78 -23.29
C THR A 317 1.43 6.34 -22.81
N LYS A 318 2.20 6.93 -23.75
CA LYS A 318 3.45 7.63 -23.41
C LYS A 318 3.21 8.81 -22.46
N GLU A 319 2.13 9.55 -22.65
CA GLU A 319 1.73 10.70 -21.84
C GLU A 319 1.37 10.29 -20.40
N GLU A 320 0.92 9.05 -20.22
CA GLU A 320 0.64 8.42 -18.92
C GLU A 320 1.89 7.77 -18.30
N GLY A 321 3.06 7.92 -18.91
CA GLY A 321 4.31 7.31 -18.45
C GLY A 321 4.53 5.88 -18.93
N GLY A 322 3.64 5.35 -19.77
CA GLY A 322 3.65 4.00 -20.32
C GLY A 322 4.57 3.83 -21.55
N ARG A 323 4.14 2.97 -22.45
CA ARG A 323 4.86 2.64 -23.69
C ARG A 323 4.63 3.68 -24.81
N HIS A 324 5.56 3.72 -25.74
CA HIS A 324 5.42 4.47 -27.00
C HIS A 324 5.44 3.55 -28.23
N THR A 325 5.63 2.25 -28.03
CA THR A 325 5.67 1.22 -29.08
C THR A 325 4.65 0.13 -28.80
N PRO A 326 4.07 -0.50 -29.84
CA PRO A 326 3.20 -1.65 -29.66
C PRO A 326 3.94 -2.84 -29.07
N PHE A 327 3.18 -3.81 -28.57
CA PHE A 327 3.69 -5.15 -28.28
C PHE A 327 2.90 -6.21 -29.04
N TYR A 328 3.50 -7.37 -29.18
CA TYR A 328 3.04 -8.46 -30.01
C TYR A 328 2.73 -9.69 -29.15
N ASN A 329 2.11 -10.69 -29.77
CA ASN A 329 1.88 -11.98 -29.15
C ASN A 329 3.19 -12.57 -28.60
N GLY A 330 3.13 -13.15 -27.40
CA GLY A 330 4.32 -13.68 -26.69
C GLY A 330 5.13 -12.64 -25.92
N TYR A 331 4.68 -11.39 -25.80
CA TYR A 331 5.28 -10.37 -24.95
C TYR A 331 5.35 -10.84 -23.49
N ARG A 332 6.48 -10.63 -22.80
CA ARG A 332 6.76 -11.16 -21.46
C ARG A 332 7.11 -10.08 -20.44
N PRO A 333 6.14 -9.30 -19.97
CA PRO A 333 6.33 -8.34 -18.88
C PRO A 333 6.24 -8.99 -17.49
N GLN A 334 6.40 -8.17 -16.46
CA GLN A 334 6.11 -8.52 -15.08
C GLN A 334 4.69 -8.14 -14.70
N PHE A 335 3.96 -9.06 -14.06
CA PHE A 335 2.62 -8.88 -13.52
C PHE A 335 2.72 -8.71 -12.01
N TYR A 336 2.22 -7.59 -11.51
CA TYR A 336 2.18 -7.27 -10.07
C TYR A 336 0.78 -7.56 -9.55
N LEU A 337 0.67 -8.60 -8.74
CA LEU A 337 -0.60 -9.09 -8.19
C LEU A 337 -0.47 -9.21 -6.66
N ARG A 338 -1.30 -8.50 -5.88
CA ARG A 338 -1.16 -8.40 -4.42
C ARG A 338 0.27 -8.03 -4.02
N THR A 339 0.96 -8.93 -3.31
CA THR A 339 2.32 -8.72 -2.80
C THR A 339 3.42 -9.34 -3.66
N THR A 340 3.06 -9.96 -4.81
CA THR A 340 4.01 -10.64 -5.71
C THR A 340 4.17 -9.95 -7.04
N ASP A 341 5.28 -10.20 -7.69
CA ASP A 341 5.54 -9.93 -9.10
C ASP A 341 5.98 -11.21 -9.79
N VAL A 342 5.36 -11.51 -10.92
CA VAL A 342 5.63 -12.74 -11.70
C VAL A 342 5.72 -12.39 -13.17
N THR A 343 6.72 -12.93 -13.84
CA THR A 343 6.80 -12.84 -15.31
C THR A 343 5.72 -13.71 -15.95
N GLY A 344 5.02 -13.17 -16.94
CA GLY A 344 4.03 -13.92 -17.70
C GLY A 344 4.10 -13.63 -19.20
N ALA A 345 3.74 -14.61 -20.01
CA ALA A 345 3.59 -14.45 -21.45
C ALA A 345 2.15 -14.02 -21.79
N ILE A 346 2.02 -13.03 -22.67
CA ILE A 346 0.73 -12.55 -23.14
C ILE A 346 0.38 -13.28 -24.44
N SER A 347 -0.88 -13.74 -24.53
CA SER A 347 -1.50 -14.21 -25.77
C SER A 347 -2.62 -13.25 -26.17
N LEU A 348 -2.54 -12.75 -27.40
CA LEU A 348 -3.54 -11.84 -27.96
C LEU A 348 -4.75 -12.63 -28.49
N PRO A 349 -5.94 -12.01 -28.56
CA PRO A 349 -7.11 -12.64 -29.13
C PRO A 349 -6.91 -12.91 -30.64
N ASP A 350 -7.66 -13.88 -31.16
CA ASP A 350 -7.60 -14.26 -32.57
C ASP A 350 -7.83 -13.05 -33.49
N GLY A 351 -6.93 -12.86 -34.46
CA GLY A 351 -6.97 -11.75 -35.41
C GLY A 351 -6.28 -10.46 -34.93
N ALA A 352 -5.81 -10.37 -33.71
CA ALA A 352 -5.01 -9.25 -33.21
C ALA A 352 -3.52 -9.54 -33.44
N GLU A 353 -2.86 -8.76 -34.28
CA GLU A 353 -1.42 -8.89 -34.54
C GLU A 353 -0.59 -8.18 -33.48
N MET A 354 -1.08 -7.04 -32.97
CA MET A 354 -0.39 -6.20 -31.98
C MET A 354 -1.40 -5.43 -31.12
N VAL A 355 -0.90 -4.87 -30.03
CA VAL A 355 -1.65 -3.96 -29.15
C VAL A 355 -0.88 -2.66 -29.04
N MET A 356 -1.60 -1.54 -29.21
CA MET A 356 -1.05 -0.18 -29.16
C MET A 356 -1.19 0.42 -27.75
N PRO A 357 -0.30 1.36 -27.38
CA PRO A 357 -0.56 2.22 -26.22
C PRO A 357 -1.90 2.95 -26.36
N GLY A 358 -2.72 2.93 -25.31
CA GLY A 358 -4.09 3.46 -25.30
C GLY A 358 -5.18 2.42 -25.56
N ASP A 359 -4.80 1.22 -26.02
CA ASP A 359 -5.78 0.15 -26.25
C ASP A 359 -6.30 -0.46 -24.96
N ASN A 360 -7.57 -0.88 -25.00
CA ASN A 360 -8.20 -1.69 -23.98
C ASN A 360 -8.60 -3.04 -24.60
N VAL A 361 -7.93 -4.12 -24.17
CA VAL A 361 -8.01 -5.42 -24.85
C VAL A 361 -8.14 -6.56 -23.84
N GLU A 362 -8.98 -7.55 -24.17
CA GLU A 362 -8.96 -8.83 -23.46
C GLU A 362 -7.82 -9.70 -24.00
N MET A 363 -6.97 -10.19 -23.09
CA MET A 363 -5.84 -11.03 -23.44
C MET A 363 -5.70 -12.22 -22.52
N GLY A 364 -5.08 -13.28 -23.03
CA GLY A 364 -4.65 -14.42 -22.22
C GLY A 364 -3.29 -14.13 -21.58
N VAL A 365 -3.07 -14.64 -20.38
CA VAL A 365 -1.80 -14.54 -19.66
C VAL A 365 -1.41 -15.92 -19.12
N GLU A 366 -0.16 -16.31 -19.35
CA GLU A 366 0.45 -17.51 -18.79
C GLU A 366 1.66 -17.11 -17.94
N LEU A 367 1.52 -17.24 -16.62
CA LEU A 367 2.57 -16.94 -15.65
C LEU A 367 3.60 -18.08 -15.56
N ILE A 368 4.85 -17.73 -15.29
CA ILE A 368 5.92 -18.74 -15.09
C ILE A 368 5.82 -19.46 -13.74
N THR A 369 5.06 -18.93 -12.80
CA THR A 369 4.90 -19.46 -11.44
C THR A 369 3.43 -19.42 -11.05
N PRO A 370 2.88 -20.49 -10.43
CA PRO A 370 1.50 -20.49 -9.96
C PRO A 370 1.34 -19.51 -8.78
N ILE A 371 0.30 -18.71 -8.82
CA ILE A 371 -0.04 -17.76 -7.74
C ILE A 371 -1.52 -17.89 -7.38
N ALA A 372 -1.88 -17.45 -6.19
CA ALA A 372 -3.26 -17.37 -5.76
C ALA A 372 -4.02 -16.30 -6.57
N LEU A 373 -4.90 -16.74 -7.47
CA LEU A 373 -5.67 -15.87 -8.37
C LEU A 373 -7.16 -15.97 -8.09
N GLU A 374 -7.86 -14.87 -8.29
CA GLU A 374 -9.31 -14.78 -8.23
C GLU A 374 -9.85 -13.91 -9.37
N THR A 375 -11.04 -14.24 -9.85
CA THR A 375 -11.75 -13.40 -10.84
C THR A 375 -12.05 -12.02 -10.23
N GLY A 376 -11.85 -10.96 -11.01
CA GLY A 376 -11.98 -9.58 -10.57
C GLY A 376 -10.71 -9.00 -9.95
N GLN A 377 -9.70 -9.82 -9.65
CA GLN A 377 -8.43 -9.36 -9.08
C GLN A 377 -7.72 -8.43 -10.05
N ARG A 378 -7.34 -7.23 -9.56
CA ARG A 378 -6.58 -6.25 -10.34
C ARG A 378 -5.09 -6.52 -10.29
N PHE A 379 -4.38 -6.03 -11.31
CA PHE A 379 -2.93 -6.12 -11.39
C PHE A 379 -2.35 -4.98 -12.24
N ALA A 380 -1.07 -4.70 -12.01
CA ALA A 380 -0.29 -3.82 -12.86
C ALA A 380 0.68 -4.63 -13.73
N ILE A 381 0.96 -4.14 -14.94
CA ILE A 381 1.95 -4.69 -15.86
C ILE A 381 3.13 -3.74 -15.90
N ARG A 382 4.35 -4.26 -15.70
CA ARG A 382 5.56 -3.45 -15.68
C ARG A 382 6.64 -4.01 -16.59
N GLU A 383 7.41 -3.11 -17.20
CA GLU A 383 8.56 -3.40 -18.04
C GLU A 383 9.64 -2.35 -17.82
N GLY A 384 10.90 -2.78 -17.62
CA GLY A 384 12.05 -1.86 -17.53
C GLY A 384 11.88 -0.76 -16.46
N GLY A 385 11.26 -1.08 -15.31
CA GLY A 385 11.04 -0.13 -14.23
C GLY A 385 9.83 0.81 -14.40
N ARG A 386 9.02 0.63 -15.46
CA ARG A 386 7.84 1.47 -15.76
C ARG A 386 6.56 0.65 -15.71
N THR A 387 5.47 1.26 -15.26
CA THR A 387 4.13 0.69 -15.42
C THR A 387 3.68 0.93 -16.86
N VAL A 388 3.37 -0.15 -17.57
CA VAL A 388 3.01 -0.11 -18.99
C VAL A 388 1.56 -0.50 -19.26
N GLY A 389 0.88 -1.01 -18.25
CA GLY A 389 -0.53 -1.37 -18.36
C GLY A 389 -1.10 -1.76 -17.01
N ALA A 390 -2.40 -1.91 -16.99
CA ALA A 390 -3.16 -2.34 -15.84
C ALA A 390 -4.39 -3.12 -16.28
N GLY A 391 -4.82 -4.08 -15.48
CA GLY A 391 -5.94 -4.91 -15.84
C GLY A 391 -6.61 -5.59 -14.66
N ALA A 392 -7.68 -6.31 -14.98
CA ALA A 392 -8.40 -7.16 -14.04
C ALA A 392 -8.61 -8.56 -14.65
N VAL A 393 -8.49 -9.58 -13.81
CA VAL A 393 -8.73 -10.97 -14.18
C VAL A 393 -10.21 -11.16 -14.52
N THR A 394 -10.52 -11.58 -15.75
CA THR A 394 -11.89 -11.82 -16.20
C THR A 394 -12.30 -13.28 -16.04
N SER A 395 -11.37 -14.21 -16.26
CA SER A 395 -11.58 -15.63 -16.03
C SER A 395 -10.27 -16.35 -15.75
N ILE A 396 -10.35 -17.45 -15.01
CA ILE A 396 -9.22 -18.30 -14.67
C ILE A 396 -9.39 -19.61 -15.42
N SER A 397 -8.36 -19.98 -16.18
CA SER A 397 -8.29 -21.30 -16.83
C SER A 397 -7.72 -22.31 -15.85
N LYS A 398 -8.24 -23.52 -15.88
CA LYS A 398 -7.79 -24.61 -15.00
C LYS A 398 -6.38 -25.05 -15.32
#